data_1b96098a98a926b55382a35a34d79c48
#
_entry.id   1b96098a98a926b55382a35a34d79c48
#
_cell.length_a   1.000
_cell.length_b   1.000
_cell.length_c   1.000
_cell.angle_alpha   90.00
_cell.angle_beta   90.00
_cell.angle_gamma   90.00
#
_symmetry.space_group_name_H-M   'P 1'
#
loop_
_entity.id
_entity.type
_entity.pdbx_description
1 polymer ?
#
loop_
_entity_poly.entity_id
_entity_poly.type
_entity_poly.pdbx_seq_one_letter_code
_entity_poly.pdbx_strand_id
1 'polypeptide(L)'
;MKLQYIEAGEIVTTHGVRGEVKVLSWLDSPDMLCEFSRCRIGGKEYAMDAVRVQKTCNLLKLRGVDTMEDAQKLRGKTMELYREDISDELIFAAELVGVEVFAGETSIGKITEVLDYPGNSVYVVKGTYEYMIPAVKEFVLSTDLENNVMEVKLLEGMRSDEN
;
A
#
# COMPACT_ATOMS: atom_id res chain seq x y z
N MET A 1 8.54 6.13 -5.37
CA MET A 1 9.22 5.12 -6.22
C MET A 1 8.44 3.83 -6.25
N LYS A 2 8.25 3.27 -7.43
CA LYS A 2 7.53 2.01 -7.58
C LYS A 2 8.27 0.86 -6.89
N LEU A 3 7.59 0.15 -6.00
CA LEU A 3 8.17 -0.95 -5.24
C LEU A 3 8.01 -2.27 -5.99
N GLN A 4 8.82 -3.26 -5.66
CA GLN A 4 8.70 -4.60 -6.23
C GLN A 4 7.63 -5.43 -5.50
N TYR A 5 7.49 -5.20 -4.21
CA TYR A 5 6.52 -5.88 -3.34
C TYR A 5 5.73 -4.86 -2.55
N ILE A 6 4.45 -5.16 -2.34
CA ILE A 6 3.55 -4.32 -1.55
C ILE A 6 3.11 -5.12 -0.32
N GLU A 7 3.33 -4.58 0.86
CA GLU A 7 2.80 -5.17 2.09
C GLU A 7 1.29 -5.06 2.07
N ALA A 8 0.61 -6.20 2.13
CA ALA A 8 -0.84 -6.25 1.91
C ALA A 8 -1.62 -6.72 3.12
N GLY A 9 -0.97 -7.23 4.15
CA GLY A 9 -1.66 -7.68 5.35
C GLY A 9 -0.76 -8.44 6.30
N GLU A 10 -1.35 -8.85 7.41
CA GLU A 10 -0.67 -9.65 8.43
C GLU A 10 -1.45 -10.94 8.67
N ILE A 11 -0.72 -12.04 8.80
CA ILE A 11 -1.31 -13.31 9.19
C ILE A 11 -1.50 -13.27 10.71
N VAL A 12 -2.75 -13.18 11.15
CA VAL A 12 -3.07 -12.97 12.56
C VAL A 12 -3.25 -14.27 13.32
N THR A 13 -3.74 -15.32 12.65
CA THR A 13 -3.92 -16.64 13.27
C THR A 13 -4.17 -17.72 12.22
N THR A 14 -4.30 -18.95 12.67
CA THR A 14 -4.74 -20.05 11.82
C THR A 14 -6.27 -20.15 11.85
N HIS A 15 -6.83 -20.86 10.86
CA HIS A 15 -8.27 -21.11 10.79
C HIS A 15 -8.51 -22.59 10.46
N GLY A 16 -9.14 -23.31 11.39
CA GLY A 16 -9.42 -24.73 11.21
C GLY A 16 -8.16 -25.60 11.23
N VAL A 17 -8.25 -26.78 10.67
CA VAL A 17 -7.19 -27.81 10.75
C VAL A 17 -6.56 -28.13 9.38
N ARG A 18 -7.04 -27.50 8.31
CA ARG A 18 -6.59 -27.81 6.94
C ARG A 18 -5.48 -26.89 6.43
N GLY A 19 -4.94 -26.06 7.31
CA GLY A 19 -3.86 -25.16 6.94
C GLY A 19 -4.30 -23.78 6.48
N GLU A 20 -5.57 -23.44 6.62
CA GLU A 20 -6.02 -22.08 6.31
C GLU A 20 -5.47 -21.08 7.32
N VAL A 21 -5.16 -19.88 6.85
CA VAL A 21 -4.69 -18.77 7.68
C VAL A 21 -5.66 -17.61 7.59
N LYS A 22 -5.79 -16.86 8.69
CA LYS A 22 -6.59 -15.65 8.75
C LYS A 22 -5.68 -14.46 8.59
N VAL A 23 -6.02 -13.60 7.63
CA VAL A 23 -5.22 -12.42 7.28
C VAL A 23 -6.03 -11.16 7.54
N LEU A 24 -5.43 -10.24 8.27
CA LEU A 24 -5.93 -8.87 8.37
C LEU A 24 -5.37 -8.10 7.18
N SER A 25 -6.24 -7.81 6.20
CA SER A 25 -5.84 -7.09 4.99
C SER A 25 -5.62 -5.61 5.27
N TRP A 26 -4.56 -5.05 4.70
CA TRP A 26 -4.27 -3.61 4.73
C TRP A 26 -4.69 -2.92 3.43
N LEU A 27 -5.27 -3.67 2.49
CA LEU A 27 -5.86 -3.11 1.28
C LEU A 27 -7.16 -2.39 1.63
N ASP A 28 -7.68 -1.59 0.71
CA ASP A 28 -8.90 -0.80 0.93
C ASP A 28 -10.10 -1.65 1.34
N SER A 29 -10.18 -2.88 0.83
CA SER A 29 -11.25 -3.81 1.17
C SER A 29 -10.73 -5.25 1.12
N PRO A 30 -11.25 -6.15 1.98
CA PRO A 30 -10.88 -7.57 1.93
C PRO A 30 -11.20 -8.24 0.59
N ASP A 31 -12.20 -7.72 -0.14
CA ASP A 31 -12.56 -8.24 -1.46
C ASP A 31 -11.43 -8.11 -2.48
N MET A 32 -10.60 -7.09 -2.34
CA MET A 32 -9.48 -6.87 -3.27
C MET A 32 -8.50 -8.04 -3.26
N LEU A 33 -8.28 -8.66 -2.10
CA LEU A 33 -7.35 -9.79 -2.00
C LEU A 33 -7.82 -11.01 -2.80
N CYS A 34 -9.13 -11.15 -2.98
CA CYS A 34 -9.72 -12.27 -3.74
C CYS A 34 -9.35 -12.25 -5.23
N GLU A 35 -8.84 -11.14 -5.73
CA GLU A 35 -8.43 -11.00 -7.14
C GLU A 35 -7.03 -11.55 -7.41
N PHE A 36 -6.28 -11.89 -6.38
CA PHE A 36 -4.89 -12.34 -6.53
C PHE A 36 -4.77 -13.85 -6.37
N SER A 37 -3.81 -14.43 -7.08
CA SER A 37 -3.57 -15.88 -7.09
C SER A 37 -2.25 -16.28 -6.43
N ARG A 38 -1.43 -15.31 -6.02
CA ARG A 38 -0.16 -15.55 -5.34
C ARG A 38 0.19 -14.45 -4.35
N CYS A 39 1.01 -14.79 -3.39
CA CYS A 39 1.53 -13.83 -2.41
C CYS A 39 2.95 -14.25 -2.00
N ARG A 40 3.59 -13.39 -1.22
CA ARG A 40 4.92 -13.65 -0.69
C ARG A 40 4.89 -13.48 0.82
N ILE A 41 5.41 -14.47 1.54
CA ILE A 41 5.45 -14.47 3.00
C ILE A 41 6.83 -14.93 3.43
N GLY A 42 7.53 -14.14 4.23
CA GLY A 42 8.86 -14.46 4.69
C GLY A 42 9.88 -14.68 3.57
N GLY A 43 9.70 -13.97 2.45
CA GLY A 43 10.57 -14.08 1.29
C GLY A 43 10.26 -15.26 0.37
N LYS A 44 9.20 -16.02 0.65
CA LYS A 44 8.83 -17.19 -0.15
C LYS A 44 7.49 -16.94 -0.87
N GLU A 45 7.44 -17.33 -2.13
CA GLU A 45 6.19 -17.25 -2.92
C GLU A 45 5.26 -18.41 -2.56
N TYR A 46 3.98 -18.10 -2.42
CA TYR A 46 2.91 -19.07 -2.22
C TYR A 46 1.80 -18.84 -3.24
N ALA A 47 1.32 -19.94 -3.85
CA ALA A 47 0.07 -19.87 -4.61
C ALA A 47 -1.08 -19.84 -3.60
N MET A 48 -2.06 -18.98 -3.86
CA MET A 48 -3.28 -18.91 -3.05
C MET A 48 -4.35 -19.75 -3.72
N ASP A 49 -4.55 -20.97 -3.21
CA ASP A 49 -5.52 -21.91 -3.78
C ASP A 49 -6.97 -21.49 -3.53
N ALA A 50 -7.21 -20.79 -2.43
CA ALA A 50 -8.52 -20.23 -2.12
C ALA A 50 -8.33 -18.97 -1.29
N VAL A 51 -9.14 -17.96 -1.59
CA VAL A 51 -9.21 -16.70 -0.84
C VAL A 51 -10.68 -16.37 -0.64
N ARG A 52 -11.09 -16.16 0.59
CA ARG A 52 -12.46 -15.75 0.89
C ARG A 52 -12.51 -14.69 1.96
N VAL A 53 -13.59 -13.93 1.98
CA VAL A 53 -13.80 -12.86 2.96
C VAL A 53 -14.56 -13.42 4.16
N GLN A 54 -14.07 -13.09 5.36
CA GLN A 54 -14.79 -13.36 6.61
C GLN A 54 -14.80 -12.07 7.43
N LYS A 55 -15.94 -11.38 7.47
CA LYS A 55 -16.08 -10.07 8.12
C LYS A 55 -15.07 -9.06 7.55
N THR A 56 -14.12 -8.61 8.35
CA THR A 56 -13.09 -7.64 7.92
C THR A 56 -11.77 -8.29 7.56
N CYS A 57 -11.70 -9.63 7.60
CA CYS A 57 -10.49 -10.40 7.32
C CYS A 57 -10.66 -11.30 6.10
N ASN A 58 -9.54 -11.87 5.66
CA ASN A 58 -9.53 -12.90 4.64
C ASN A 58 -9.11 -14.24 5.23
N LEU A 59 -9.66 -15.32 4.70
CA LEU A 59 -9.20 -16.68 4.96
C LEU A 59 -8.50 -17.18 3.71
N LEU A 60 -7.25 -17.60 3.84
CA LEU A 60 -6.42 -18.06 2.73
C LEU A 60 -6.07 -19.52 2.88
N LYS A 61 -6.18 -20.28 1.78
CA LYS A 61 -5.57 -21.59 1.66
C LYS A 61 -4.37 -21.46 0.75
N LEU A 62 -3.19 -21.62 1.33
CA LEU A 62 -1.91 -21.54 0.59
C LEU A 62 -1.48 -22.93 0.16
N ARG A 63 -0.97 -23.03 -1.07
CA ARG A 63 -0.45 -24.30 -1.58
C ARG A 63 0.78 -24.72 -0.78
N GLY A 64 0.77 -25.97 -0.31
CA GLY A 64 1.85 -26.51 0.52
C GLY A 64 1.68 -26.28 2.01
N VAL A 65 0.63 -25.57 2.43
CA VAL A 65 0.29 -25.33 3.83
C VAL A 65 -1.00 -26.08 4.11
N ASP A 66 -0.88 -27.34 4.55
CA ASP A 66 -2.01 -28.27 4.60
C ASP A 66 -2.42 -28.67 6.02
N THR A 67 -1.66 -28.26 7.03
CA THR A 67 -1.92 -28.57 8.43
C THR A 67 -1.97 -27.29 9.27
N MET A 68 -2.63 -27.37 10.42
CA MET A 68 -2.65 -26.25 11.35
C MET A 68 -1.24 -25.92 11.85
N GLU A 69 -0.38 -26.92 12.01
CA GLU A 69 1.01 -26.73 12.45
C GLU A 69 1.81 -25.91 11.43
N ASP A 70 1.67 -26.23 10.14
CA ASP A 70 2.32 -25.48 9.07
C ASP A 70 1.80 -24.06 9.00
N ALA A 71 0.49 -23.90 9.17
CA ALA A 71 -0.14 -22.57 9.17
C ALA A 71 0.33 -21.72 10.37
N GLN A 72 0.52 -22.33 11.53
CA GLN A 72 1.02 -21.63 12.72
C GLN A 72 2.40 -21.03 12.54
N LYS A 73 3.23 -21.63 11.71
CA LYS A 73 4.57 -21.09 11.40
C LYS A 73 4.53 -19.75 10.70
N LEU A 74 3.41 -19.44 10.08
CA LEU A 74 3.22 -18.17 9.36
C LEU A 74 2.59 -17.07 10.22
N ARG A 75 2.08 -17.41 11.38
CA ARG A 75 1.43 -16.46 12.29
C ARG A 75 2.35 -15.31 12.63
N GLY A 76 1.83 -14.09 12.57
CA GLY A 76 2.57 -12.87 12.85
C GLY A 76 3.41 -12.35 11.71
N LYS A 77 3.47 -13.07 10.59
CA LYS A 77 4.24 -12.63 9.42
C LYS A 77 3.43 -11.72 8.54
N THR A 78 4.13 -10.80 7.89
CA THR A 78 3.54 -9.89 6.90
C THR A 78 3.38 -10.62 5.58
N MET A 79 2.22 -10.44 4.95
CA MET A 79 1.96 -10.94 3.61
C MET A 79 2.20 -9.81 2.62
N GLU A 80 2.99 -10.10 1.59
CA GLU A 80 3.26 -9.18 0.50
C GLU A 80 2.61 -9.65 -0.79
N LEU A 81 2.23 -8.70 -1.64
CA LEU A 81 1.80 -8.97 -3.01
C LEU A 81 2.90 -8.50 -3.95
N TYR A 82 2.95 -9.09 -5.15
CA TYR A 82 3.87 -8.65 -6.18
C TYR A 82 3.31 -7.41 -6.86
N ARG A 83 4.11 -6.36 -6.95
CA ARG A 83 3.67 -5.10 -7.57
C ARG A 83 3.19 -5.32 -9.01
N GLU A 84 3.84 -6.23 -9.73
CA GLU A 84 3.47 -6.56 -11.12
C GLU A 84 2.07 -7.18 -11.26
N ASP A 85 1.52 -7.75 -10.18
CA ASP A 85 0.17 -8.31 -10.19
C ASP A 85 -0.90 -7.26 -9.89
N ILE A 86 -0.49 -6.06 -9.51
CA ILE A 86 -1.38 -4.97 -9.12
C ILE A 86 -1.47 -3.96 -10.26
N SER A 87 -2.66 -3.42 -10.49
CA SER A 87 -2.88 -2.40 -11.51
C SER A 87 -1.94 -1.20 -11.31
N ASP A 88 -1.35 -0.70 -12.41
CA ASP A 88 -0.51 0.50 -12.38
C ASP A 88 -1.30 1.76 -11.98
N GLU A 89 -2.62 1.72 -12.06
CA GLU A 89 -3.47 2.83 -11.63
C GLU A 89 -3.53 2.97 -10.11
N LEU A 90 -3.25 1.90 -9.37
CA LEU A 90 -3.20 1.93 -7.91
C LEU A 90 -1.83 2.40 -7.45
N ILE A 91 -1.83 3.40 -6.58
CA ILE A 91 -0.63 3.99 -6.00
C ILE A 91 -0.68 3.82 -4.49
N PHE A 92 0.38 3.27 -3.92
CA PHE A 92 0.45 3.00 -2.49
C PHE A 92 1.26 4.08 -1.77
N ALA A 93 0.87 4.41 -0.55
CA ALA A 93 1.56 5.42 0.26
C ALA A 93 3.06 5.18 0.35
N ALA A 94 3.47 3.92 0.53
CA ALA A 94 4.89 3.56 0.61
C ALA A 94 5.67 3.88 -0.68
N GLU A 95 5.00 3.91 -1.83
CA GLU A 95 5.61 4.25 -3.12
C GLU A 95 5.78 5.75 -3.30
N LEU A 96 4.99 6.55 -2.58
CA LEU A 96 5.00 8.00 -2.69
C LEU A 96 6.09 8.66 -1.85
N VAL A 97 6.50 8.03 -0.76
CA VAL A 97 7.58 8.57 0.07
C VAL A 97 8.88 8.62 -0.73
N GLY A 98 9.52 9.80 -0.76
CA GLY A 98 10.72 10.05 -1.53
C GLY A 98 10.49 10.58 -2.94
N VAL A 99 9.24 10.67 -3.39
CA VAL A 99 8.89 11.26 -4.69
C VAL A 99 9.18 12.75 -4.66
N GLU A 100 9.89 13.26 -5.68
CA GLU A 100 10.18 14.69 -5.82
C GLU A 100 8.96 15.40 -6.39
N VAL A 101 8.60 16.51 -5.75
CA VAL A 101 7.39 17.25 -6.09
C VAL A 101 7.75 18.58 -6.74
N PHE A 102 7.10 18.85 -7.87
CA PHE A 102 7.30 20.08 -8.65
C PHE A 102 6.00 20.90 -8.68
N ALA A 103 6.14 22.20 -8.46
CA ALA A 103 5.09 23.18 -8.72
C ALA A 103 5.53 23.95 -9.98
N GLY A 104 4.97 23.58 -11.13
CA GLY A 104 5.45 24.04 -12.42
C GLY A 104 6.86 23.45 -12.71
N GLU A 105 7.83 24.34 -12.93
CA GLU A 105 9.23 23.91 -13.16
C GLU A 105 10.06 23.91 -11.90
N THR A 106 9.49 24.29 -10.76
CA THR A 106 10.23 24.44 -9.51
C THR A 106 10.03 23.23 -8.60
N SER A 107 11.12 22.59 -8.18
CA SER A 107 11.08 21.55 -7.17
C SER A 107 10.81 22.18 -5.80
N ILE A 108 9.80 21.67 -5.10
CA ILE A 108 9.44 22.16 -3.76
C ILE A 108 9.86 21.19 -2.65
N GLY A 109 10.42 20.05 -3.01
CA GLY A 109 10.92 19.08 -2.07
C GLY A 109 10.47 17.66 -2.39
N LYS A 110 10.47 16.79 -1.38
CA LYS A 110 10.10 15.38 -1.53
C LYS A 110 8.99 15.04 -0.54
N ILE A 111 8.14 14.10 -0.93
CA ILE A 111 7.12 13.56 -0.03
C ILE A 111 7.83 12.79 1.08
N THR A 112 7.57 13.17 2.33
CA THR A 112 8.14 12.51 3.50
C THR A 112 7.13 11.64 4.23
N GLU A 113 5.84 11.95 4.06
CA GLU A 113 4.77 11.26 4.77
C GLU A 113 3.46 11.41 4.01
N VAL A 114 2.61 10.41 4.14
CA VAL A 114 1.23 10.46 3.65
C VAL A 114 0.30 10.32 4.85
N LEU A 115 -0.53 11.34 5.09
CA LEU A 115 -1.48 11.36 6.18
C LEU A 115 -2.86 10.98 5.68
N ASP A 116 -3.50 10.03 6.33
CA ASP A 116 -4.85 9.59 5.98
C ASP A 116 -5.88 10.28 6.86
N TYR A 117 -6.74 11.06 6.22
CA TYR A 117 -7.88 11.70 6.86
C TYR A 117 -9.18 11.16 6.27
N PRO A 118 -10.29 11.22 7.01
CA PRO A 118 -11.59 10.87 6.44
C PRO A 118 -11.87 11.70 5.19
N GLY A 119 -12.09 11.02 4.06
CA GLY A 119 -12.42 11.65 2.79
C GLY A 119 -11.26 11.87 1.83
N ASN A 120 -10.05 12.09 2.31
CA ASN A 120 -8.87 12.22 1.45
C ASN A 120 -7.56 12.06 2.23
N SER A 121 -6.48 11.79 1.49
CA SER A 121 -5.12 11.79 2.05
C SER A 121 -4.48 13.15 1.85
N VAL A 122 -3.44 13.43 2.63
CA VAL A 122 -2.63 14.64 2.50
C VAL A 122 -1.17 14.24 2.40
N TYR A 123 -0.47 14.77 1.40
CA TYR A 123 0.96 14.55 1.23
C TYR A 123 1.75 15.62 1.95
N VAL A 124 2.68 15.21 2.82
CA VAL A 124 3.60 16.13 3.47
C VAL A 124 4.86 16.19 2.62
N VAL A 125 5.17 17.38 2.10
CA VAL A 125 6.33 17.62 1.23
C VAL A 125 7.32 18.50 1.96
N LYS A 126 8.56 18.06 2.10
CA LYS A 126 9.62 18.82 2.75
C LYS A 126 10.76 19.12 1.79
N GLY A 127 11.12 20.38 1.73
CA GLY A 127 12.25 20.92 1.01
C GLY A 127 12.73 22.14 1.76
N THR A 128 12.92 23.26 1.07
CA THR A 128 13.22 24.54 1.73
C THR A 128 12.09 24.92 2.70
N TYR A 129 10.86 24.63 2.31
CA TYR A 129 9.66 24.81 3.12
C TYR A 129 8.92 23.50 3.25
N GLU A 130 7.98 23.42 4.18
CA GLU A 130 7.10 22.29 4.33
C GLU A 130 5.72 22.62 3.74
N TYR A 131 5.20 21.71 2.93
CA TYR A 131 3.90 21.85 2.30
C TYR A 131 2.99 20.69 2.70
N MET A 132 1.69 20.95 2.81
CA MET A 132 0.66 19.93 2.99
C MET A 132 -0.28 20.02 1.80
N ILE A 133 -0.27 18.98 0.96
CA ILE A 133 -0.99 18.98 -0.32
C ILE A 133 -2.07 17.90 -0.29
N PRO A 134 -3.36 18.29 -0.40
CA PRO A 134 -4.44 17.30 -0.49
C PRO A 134 -4.27 16.41 -1.73
N ALA A 135 -4.46 15.11 -1.54
CA ALA A 135 -4.30 14.12 -2.60
C ALA A 135 -5.56 14.06 -3.49
N VAL A 136 -5.90 15.17 -4.12
CA VAL A 136 -7.06 15.27 -5.00
C VAL A 136 -6.62 15.79 -6.37
N LYS A 137 -7.39 15.46 -7.40
CA LYS A 137 -7.05 15.80 -8.79
C LYS A 137 -6.90 17.29 -9.05
N GLU A 138 -7.55 18.12 -8.24
CA GLU A 138 -7.43 19.57 -8.35
C GLU A 138 -6.00 20.06 -8.11
N PHE A 139 -5.28 19.40 -7.19
CA PHE A 139 -3.93 19.83 -6.77
C PHE A 139 -2.83 18.91 -7.24
N VAL A 140 -3.09 17.61 -7.34
CA VAL A 140 -2.11 16.62 -7.86
C VAL A 140 -2.39 16.43 -9.34
N LEU A 141 -1.58 17.09 -10.17
CA LEU A 141 -1.80 17.13 -11.63
C LEU A 141 -1.32 15.84 -12.30
N SER A 142 -0.18 15.32 -11.87
CA SER A 142 0.36 14.06 -12.39
C SER A 142 1.28 13.39 -11.37
N THR A 143 1.38 12.07 -11.46
CA THR A 143 2.30 11.28 -10.63
C THR A 143 2.98 10.27 -11.52
N ASP A 144 4.33 10.31 -11.55
CA ASP A 144 5.15 9.41 -12.33
C ASP A 144 6.09 8.66 -11.39
N LEU A 145 5.71 7.44 -11.01
CA LEU A 145 6.50 6.62 -10.09
C LEU A 145 7.77 6.07 -10.74
N GLU A 146 7.79 5.91 -12.06
CA GLU A 146 8.97 5.40 -12.75
C GLU A 146 10.10 6.41 -12.72
N ASN A 147 9.79 7.69 -12.93
CA ASN A 147 10.75 8.77 -12.84
C ASN A 147 10.82 9.41 -11.45
N ASN A 148 9.97 8.94 -10.54
CA ASN A 148 9.92 9.37 -9.13
C ASN A 148 9.64 10.86 -8.97
N VAL A 149 8.69 11.37 -9.75
CA VAL A 149 8.29 12.78 -9.75
C VAL A 149 6.77 12.93 -9.70
N MET A 150 6.34 14.06 -9.12
CA MET A 150 4.94 14.44 -9.05
C MET A 150 4.81 15.91 -9.38
N GLU A 151 3.81 16.27 -10.17
CA GLU A 151 3.50 17.66 -10.47
C GLU A 151 2.25 18.08 -9.70
N VAL A 152 2.31 19.22 -9.04
CA VAL A 152 1.22 19.74 -8.22
C VAL A 152 0.92 21.20 -8.55
N LYS A 153 -0.29 21.62 -8.19
CA LYS A 153 -0.72 23.01 -8.21
C LYS A 153 -0.79 23.49 -6.76
N LEU A 154 -0.01 24.50 -6.44
CA LEU A 154 -0.02 25.08 -5.10
C LEU A 154 -1.06 26.17 -4.97
N LEU A 155 -1.69 26.21 -3.80
CA LEU A 155 -2.53 27.32 -3.37
C LEU A 155 -1.94 27.95 -2.13
N GLU A 156 -2.32 29.19 -1.90
CA GLU A 156 -1.99 29.91 -0.67
C GLU A 156 -2.51 29.12 0.54
N GLY A 157 -1.69 29.02 1.59
CA GLY A 157 -2.03 28.28 2.79
C GLY A 157 -1.55 26.83 2.81
N MET A 158 -1.04 26.29 1.69
CA MET A 158 -0.51 24.94 1.65
C MET A 158 0.88 24.82 2.30
N ARG A 159 1.64 25.90 2.33
CA ARG A 159 2.92 25.96 3.01
C ARG A 159 2.69 26.10 4.52
N SER A 160 3.24 25.19 5.31
CA SER A 160 2.93 25.12 6.75
C SER A 160 3.34 26.35 7.55
N ASP A 161 4.32 27.13 7.07
CA ASP A 161 4.80 28.34 7.71
C ASP A 161 4.05 29.61 7.27
N GLU A 162 3.04 29.47 6.41
CA GLU A 162 2.17 30.56 6.02
C GLU A 162 1.00 30.66 6.99
N ASN A 163 0.65 31.88 7.36
CA ASN A 163 -0.49 32.15 8.24
C ASN A 163 -1.59 32.87 7.46
#